data_bc7fbe5280c51068d2ae9cda9f8badb1
#
_entry.id   bc7fbe5280c51068d2ae9cda9f8badb1
#
_cell.length_a   1.000
_cell.length_b   1.000
_cell.length_c   1.000
_cell.angle_alpha   90.00
_cell.angle_beta   90.00
_cell.angle_gamma   90.00
#
_symmetry.space_group_name_H-M   'P 1'
#
loop_
_entity.id
_entity.type
_entity.pdbx_description
1 polymer ?
#
loop_
_entity_poly.entity_id
_entity_poly.type
_entity_poly.pdbx_seq_one_letter_code
_entity_poly.pdbx_strand_id
1 'polypeptide(L)'
;DRIKNLIKENLDSLSLSKELVTIKDDMDITFSKEDFEFKSIKDKDNVIKMVNDFELSSIISNLEKLEFIKVKNEPKIVKEKKYQLILNDNELHNAIDSILKSNIISFDLETTDVNPMTAEIVGISISTEFDQGFYIPILFPNNLDTEIIPKISYDNIYKEIELIFNCPETLYIGQNIKYDILILRRYGIEVKGELFDTMIAAHLLNPDRRSYKMDFLSIDYLDYEMIPIENLIGPKGKNQKLMSEIELKDISYYACEDSDVALQLHRLLSEELKKQKLDKIFYDIEIPTMKVLIDMEYAGINIDVSFFQKLSDKIGKDIESVSEKIFSYTNTRFNINSPKQLSEVLFDQLGLSPVKKRSTSVDVLEELKKQHPIATELLNYRHFSKLKNTYLDAIPTHLNSKTSRVHTSFNQTIASTGRLSSTKPNLQNIPIRTEISR
;
A
#
# COMPACT_ATOMS: atom_id res chain seq x y z
N ASP A 1 -37.58 -12.42 16.82
CA ASP A 1 -37.33 -13.13 18.10
C ASP A 1 -35.84 -13.27 18.44
N ARG A 2 -34.94 -13.51 17.46
CA ARG A 2 -33.49 -13.65 17.72
C ARG A 2 -32.87 -12.41 18.40
N ILE A 3 -33.18 -11.20 17.92
CA ILE A 3 -32.65 -9.95 18.51
C ILE A 3 -33.21 -9.73 19.92
N LYS A 4 -34.49 -10.08 20.14
CA LYS A 4 -35.12 -9.97 21.47
C LYS A 4 -34.48 -10.91 22.47
N ASN A 5 -34.09 -12.11 22.07
CA ASN A 5 -33.37 -13.06 22.92
C ASN A 5 -31.93 -12.61 23.17
N LEU A 6 -31.22 -12.15 22.14
CA LEU A 6 -29.87 -11.57 22.29
C LEU A 6 -29.83 -10.38 23.27
N ILE A 7 -30.83 -9.51 23.22
CA ILE A 7 -30.94 -8.37 24.16
C ILE A 7 -31.17 -8.90 25.58
N LYS A 8 -32.06 -9.89 25.77
CA LYS A 8 -32.34 -10.46 27.10
C LYS A 8 -31.13 -11.18 27.71
N GLU A 9 -30.34 -11.85 26.87
CA GLU A 9 -29.15 -12.60 27.30
C GLU A 9 -27.95 -11.69 27.60
N ASN A 10 -27.99 -10.42 27.15
CA ASN A 10 -26.88 -9.47 27.27
C ASN A 10 -27.31 -8.13 27.86
N LEU A 11 -28.25 -8.11 28.81
CA LEU A 11 -28.77 -6.86 29.41
C LEU A 11 -27.67 -6.04 30.10
N ASP A 12 -26.73 -6.69 30.78
CA ASP A 12 -25.62 -6.00 31.47
C ASP A 12 -24.68 -5.34 30.46
N SER A 13 -24.37 -6.08 29.39
CA SER A 13 -23.55 -5.57 28.26
C SER A 13 -24.23 -4.42 27.52
N LEU A 14 -25.56 -4.47 27.42
CA LEU A 14 -26.35 -3.38 26.82
C LEU A 14 -26.35 -2.13 27.68
N SER A 15 -26.45 -2.30 29.00
CA SER A 15 -26.37 -1.19 29.98
C SER A 15 -25.02 -0.50 29.93
N LEU A 16 -23.93 -1.27 29.95
CA LEU A 16 -22.57 -0.79 29.82
C LEU A 16 -22.34 -0.08 28.46
N SER A 17 -22.82 -0.67 27.37
CA SER A 17 -22.70 -0.06 26.05
C SER A 17 -23.47 1.28 25.96
N LYS A 18 -24.64 1.37 26.58
CA LYS A 18 -25.40 2.61 26.66
C LYS A 18 -24.63 3.69 27.46
N GLU A 19 -24.05 3.32 28.58
CA GLU A 19 -23.24 4.23 29.40
C GLU A 19 -22.03 4.74 28.60
N LEU A 20 -21.30 3.84 27.93
CA LEU A 20 -20.10 4.19 27.15
C LEU A 20 -20.38 5.07 25.92
N VAL A 21 -21.55 4.95 25.29
CA VAL A 21 -21.92 5.78 24.13
C VAL A 21 -22.70 7.03 24.51
N THR A 22 -23.12 7.17 25.76
CA THR A 22 -23.82 8.38 26.23
C THR A 22 -22.80 9.47 26.50
N ILE A 23 -22.95 10.58 25.77
CA ILE A 23 -22.11 11.76 26.00
C ILE A 23 -22.41 12.28 27.40
N LYS A 24 -21.37 12.48 28.19
CA LYS A 24 -21.48 13.10 29.51
C LYS A 24 -21.56 14.59 29.34
N ASP A 25 -22.73 15.17 29.58
CA ASP A 25 -23.04 16.58 29.41
C ASP A 25 -23.19 17.35 30.77
N ASP A 26 -23.01 16.60 31.86
CA ASP A 26 -23.14 17.10 33.24
C ASP A 26 -21.77 17.32 33.92
N MET A 27 -20.70 17.44 33.16
CA MET A 27 -19.37 17.73 33.69
C MET A 27 -19.32 19.17 34.19
N ASP A 28 -18.89 19.35 35.45
CA ASP A 28 -18.71 20.68 36.05
C ASP A 28 -17.45 21.34 35.46
N ILE A 29 -17.61 21.92 34.26
CA ILE A 29 -16.56 22.61 33.54
C ILE A 29 -16.87 24.12 33.63
N THR A 30 -16.10 24.82 34.46
CA THR A 30 -16.15 26.27 34.51
C THR A 30 -15.25 26.85 33.42
N PHE A 31 -15.83 27.54 32.46
CA PHE A 31 -15.09 28.28 31.44
C PHE A 31 -15.72 29.66 31.23
N SER A 32 -14.88 30.63 30.86
CA SER A 32 -15.33 31.96 30.43
C SER A 32 -15.15 32.10 28.91
N LYS A 33 -15.78 33.13 28.33
CA LYS A 33 -15.62 33.41 26.90
C LYS A 33 -14.13 33.73 26.56
N GLU A 34 -13.44 34.34 27.52
CA GLU A 34 -12.04 34.74 27.42
C GLU A 34 -11.11 33.55 27.35
N ASP A 35 -11.49 32.36 27.90
CA ASP A 35 -10.71 31.13 27.85
C ASP A 35 -10.64 30.56 26.42
N PHE A 36 -11.62 30.94 25.58
CA PHE A 36 -11.67 30.53 24.18
C PHE A 36 -11.15 31.59 23.20
N GLU A 37 -10.70 32.76 23.72
CA GLU A 37 -10.07 33.77 22.88
C GLU A 37 -8.69 33.31 22.40
N PHE A 38 -8.56 33.08 21.11
CA PHE A 38 -7.32 32.64 20.46
C PHE A 38 -6.38 33.84 20.29
N LYS A 39 -5.67 34.21 21.37
CA LYS A 39 -4.79 35.41 21.37
C LYS A 39 -3.37 35.11 20.90
N SER A 40 -2.78 34.07 21.39
CA SER A 40 -1.45 33.53 20.99
C SER A 40 -1.13 32.30 21.81
N ILE A 41 -0.25 31.44 21.30
CA ILE A 41 0.31 30.34 22.08
C ILE A 41 1.34 30.93 23.05
N LYS A 42 1.06 30.85 24.34
CA LYS A 42 1.92 31.45 25.41
C LYS A 42 3.18 30.59 25.61
N ASP A 43 3.06 29.27 25.60
CA ASP A 43 4.14 28.32 25.80
C ASP A 43 4.28 27.44 24.56
N LYS A 44 5.05 27.94 23.60
CA LYS A 44 5.24 27.28 22.30
C LYS A 44 6.00 25.97 22.43
N ASP A 45 7.00 25.93 23.32
CA ASP A 45 7.86 24.76 23.49
C ASP A 45 7.07 23.60 24.11
N ASN A 46 6.20 23.90 25.08
CA ASN A 46 5.32 22.88 25.66
C ASN A 46 4.26 22.38 24.66
N VAL A 47 3.72 23.25 23.83
CA VAL A 47 2.79 22.84 22.76
C VAL A 47 3.48 21.92 21.76
N ILE A 48 4.68 22.27 21.30
CA ILE A 48 5.47 21.43 20.39
C ILE A 48 5.75 20.08 21.05
N LYS A 49 6.17 20.08 22.32
CA LYS A 49 6.40 18.86 23.08
C LYS A 49 5.13 17.99 23.16
N MET A 50 4.01 18.57 23.58
CA MET A 50 2.74 17.83 23.67
C MET A 50 2.29 17.29 22.32
N VAL A 51 2.42 18.05 21.24
CA VAL A 51 2.07 17.62 19.89
C VAL A 51 2.94 16.43 19.45
N ASN A 52 4.23 16.46 19.79
CA ASN A 52 5.14 15.35 19.54
C ASN A 52 4.83 14.13 20.42
N ASP A 53 4.57 14.35 21.72
CA ASP A 53 4.20 13.29 22.67
C ASP A 53 2.90 12.55 22.26
N PHE A 54 2.00 13.26 21.58
CA PHE A 54 0.76 12.70 21.03
C PHE A 54 0.83 12.33 19.54
N GLU A 55 2.02 12.36 18.92
CA GLU A 55 2.25 12.03 17.50
C GLU A 55 1.38 12.83 16.50
N LEU A 56 1.07 14.08 16.83
CA LEU A 56 0.20 14.95 16.04
C LEU A 56 0.98 15.91 15.13
N SER A 57 1.99 15.43 14.42
CA SER A 57 2.94 16.24 13.62
C SER A 57 2.26 17.17 12.60
N SER A 58 1.10 16.79 12.06
CA SER A 58 0.31 17.63 11.16
C SER A 58 -0.19 18.93 11.81
N ILE A 59 -0.31 18.95 13.12
CA ILE A 59 -0.73 20.16 13.87
C ILE A 59 0.41 21.18 13.88
N ILE A 60 1.67 20.75 14.05
CA ILE A 60 2.86 21.63 14.02
C ILE A 60 2.90 22.39 12.70
N SER A 61 2.82 21.65 11.57
CA SER A 61 2.82 22.25 10.24
C SER A 61 1.68 23.27 10.03
N ASN A 62 0.50 23.00 10.60
CA ASN A 62 -0.61 23.93 10.52
C ASN A 62 -0.40 25.17 11.41
N LEU A 63 0.16 25.00 12.60
CA LEU A 63 0.49 26.11 13.50
C LEU A 63 1.60 27.00 12.92
N GLU A 64 2.56 26.43 12.20
CA GLU A 64 3.58 27.19 11.46
C GLU A 64 2.98 28.00 10.31
N LYS A 65 2.11 27.40 9.50
CA LYS A 65 1.40 28.09 8.40
C LYS A 65 0.54 29.26 8.90
N LEU A 66 0.00 29.15 10.10
CA LEU A 66 -0.79 30.21 10.76
C LEU A 66 0.08 31.19 11.54
N GLU A 67 1.41 31.09 11.46
CA GLU A 67 2.39 31.93 12.14
C GLU A 67 2.29 31.93 13.68
N PHE A 68 1.59 30.95 14.27
CA PHE A 68 1.47 30.85 15.73
C PHE A 68 2.73 30.37 16.41
N ILE A 69 3.50 29.52 15.74
CA ILE A 69 4.81 29.05 16.17
C ILE A 69 5.81 29.27 15.04
N LYS A 70 7.05 29.54 15.40
CA LYS A 70 8.21 29.34 14.52
C LYS A 70 9.03 28.25 15.18
N VAL A 71 9.03 27.08 14.61
CA VAL A 71 10.00 26.05 15.02
C VAL A 71 11.38 26.62 14.67
N LYS A 72 12.23 26.85 15.66
CA LYS A 72 13.63 27.10 15.39
C LYS A 72 14.19 25.79 14.81
N ASN A 73 14.24 25.74 13.52
CA ASN A 73 15.15 24.79 12.89
C ASN A 73 16.56 25.25 13.29
N GLU A 74 17.11 24.67 14.36
CA GLU A 74 18.55 24.71 14.50
C GLU A 74 19.09 24.15 13.19
N PRO A 75 20.08 24.79 12.57
CA PRO A 75 20.64 24.27 11.34
C PRO A 75 21.10 22.85 11.65
N LYS A 76 20.32 21.85 11.19
CA LYS A 76 20.77 20.46 11.24
C LYS A 76 22.12 20.48 10.57
N ILE A 77 23.15 20.01 11.25
CA ILE A 77 24.46 19.78 10.63
C ILE A 77 24.18 18.80 9.51
N VAL A 78 24.01 19.33 8.30
CA VAL A 78 23.85 18.50 7.10
C VAL A 78 25.19 17.83 6.92
N LYS A 79 25.30 16.60 7.38
CA LYS A 79 26.47 15.77 7.08
C LYS A 79 26.55 15.66 5.57
N GLU A 80 27.73 15.87 5.04
CA GLU A 80 27.96 15.72 3.60
C GLU A 80 27.74 14.25 3.23
N LYS A 81 26.72 14.01 2.43
CA LYS A 81 26.38 12.68 1.92
C LYS A 81 27.41 12.29 0.85
N LYS A 82 27.97 11.10 0.95
CA LYS A 82 28.92 10.55 -0.02
C LYS A 82 28.23 9.59 -0.97
N TYR A 83 27.33 10.12 -1.77
CA TYR A 83 26.60 9.36 -2.79
C TYR A 83 27.39 9.39 -4.09
N GLN A 84 27.71 8.22 -4.62
CA GLN A 84 28.55 8.04 -5.79
C GLN A 84 27.71 7.46 -6.96
N LEU A 85 27.62 8.23 -8.05
CA LEU A 85 27.14 7.73 -9.32
C LEU A 85 28.27 6.95 -10.02
N ILE A 86 28.04 5.71 -10.37
CA ILE A 86 28.99 4.84 -11.07
C ILE A 86 28.90 5.11 -12.57
N LEU A 87 30.02 5.47 -13.19
CA LEU A 87 30.05 5.90 -14.59
C LEU A 87 30.91 5.02 -15.52
N ASN A 88 31.70 4.11 -14.98
CA ASN A 88 32.56 3.24 -15.78
C ASN A 88 32.88 1.91 -15.06
N ASP A 89 33.43 0.95 -15.81
CA ASP A 89 33.72 -0.39 -15.32
C ASP A 89 34.69 -0.40 -14.11
N ASN A 90 35.70 0.48 -14.09
CA ASN A 90 36.63 0.55 -12.96
C ASN A 90 35.94 1.00 -11.68
N GLU A 91 35.06 2.01 -11.76
CA GLU A 91 34.24 2.44 -10.64
C GLU A 91 33.28 1.36 -10.18
N LEU A 92 32.67 0.62 -11.14
CA LEU A 92 31.77 -0.51 -10.84
C LEU A 92 32.50 -1.60 -10.05
N HIS A 93 33.66 -2.06 -10.53
CA HIS A 93 34.43 -3.09 -9.84
C HIS A 93 34.87 -2.62 -8.45
N ASN A 94 35.37 -1.37 -8.31
CA ASN A 94 35.74 -0.83 -7.02
C ASN A 94 34.56 -0.73 -6.03
N ALA A 95 33.38 -0.36 -6.53
CA ALA A 95 32.16 -0.30 -5.72
C ALA A 95 31.75 -1.71 -5.26
N ILE A 96 31.72 -2.70 -6.17
CA ILE A 96 31.41 -4.10 -5.84
C ILE A 96 32.40 -4.65 -4.82
N ASP A 97 33.71 -4.45 -5.03
CA ASP A 97 34.75 -4.88 -4.08
C ASP A 97 34.59 -4.22 -2.70
N SER A 98 34.08 -2.99 -2.64
CA SER A 98 33.78 -2.31 -1.39
C SER A 98 32.54 -2.87 -0.73
N ILE A 99 31.47 -3.07 -1.50
CA ILE A 99 30.17 -3.59 -1.02
C ILE A 99 30.33 -5.01 -0.46
N LEU A 100 31.10 -5.87 -1.13
CA LEU A 100 31.31 -7.26 -0.73
C LEU A 100 32.12 -7.44 0.56
N LYS A 101 32.74 -6.36 1.08
CA LYS A 101 33.38 -6.38 2.40
C LYS A 101 32.40 -6.23 3.56
N SER A 102 31.18 -5.83 3.28
CA SER A 102 30.13 -5.64 4.29
C SER A 102 29.24 -6.88 4.41
N ASN A 103 28.91 -7.25 5.64
CA ASN A 103 27.89 -8.26 5.93
C ASN A 103 26.48 -7.66 6.04
N ILE A 104 26.32 -6.35 5.82
CA ILE A 104 25.04 -5.65 5.85
C ILE A 104 24.98 -4.78 4.60
N ILE A 105 23.98 -5.03 3.78
CA ILE A 105 23.78 -4.33 2.51
C ILE A 105 22.33 -3.85 2.46
N SER A 106 22.13 -2.55 2.38
CA SER A 106 20.85 -1.95 2.05
C SER A 106 20.80 -1.65 0.57
N PHE A 107 19.69 -1.95 -0.10
CA PHE A 107 19.54 -1.67 -1.52
C PHE A 107 18.11 -1.27 -1.87
N ASP A 108 17.97 -0.56 -2.98
CA ASP A 108 16.72 -0.15 -3.57
C ASP A 108 16.83 -0.15 -5.10
N LEU A 109 15.74 -0.45 -5.80
CA LEU A 109 15.66 -0.46 -7.26
C LEU A 109 14.81 0.68 -7.77
N GLU A 110 15.40 1.51 -8.61
CA GLU A 110 14.63 2.44 -9.44
C GLU A 110 14.11 1.74 -10.69
N THR A 111 12.83 1.92 -11.00
CA THR A 111 12.14 1.10 -11.99
C THR A 111 11.17 1.89 -12.86
N THR A 112 10.79 1.32 -14.01
CA THR A 112 9.87 1.95 -14.98
C THR A 112 8.39 1.83 -14.61
N ASP A 113 8.01 0.90 -13.72
CA ASP A 113 6.60 0.60 -13.39
C ASP A 113 6.49 0.13 -11.93
N VAL A 114 5.34 0.31 -11.34
CA VAL A 114 4.98 -0.20 -9.99
C VAL A 114 4.59 -1.68 -10.00
N ASN A 115 4.49 -2.33 -11.16
CA ASN A 115 4.21 -3.75 -11.28
C ASN A 115 5.54 -4.52 -11.40
N PRO A 116 5.95 -5.30 -10.40
CA PRO A 116 7.24 -5.99 -10.42
C PRO A 116 7.38 -7.00 -11.55
N MET A 117 6.27 -7.48 -12.12
CA MET A 117 6.30 -8.47 -13.21
C MET A 117 6.48 -7.86 -14.60
N THR A 118 6.38 -6.53 -14.73
CA THR A 118 6.57 -5.79 -16.00
C THR A 118 7.66 -4.73 -15.92
N ALA A 119 7.94 -4.22 -14.74
CA ALA A 119 8.92 -3.16 -14.50
C ALA A 119 10.32 -3.54 -15.01
N GLU A 120 11.02 -2.59 -15.61
CA GLU A 120 12.42 -2.70 -15.98
C GLU A 120 13.27 -1.95 -14.95
N ILE A 121 14.49 -2.42 -14.71
CA ILE A 121 15.41 -1.77 -13.78
C ILE A 121 15.99 -0.53 -14.45
N VAL A 122 15.79 0.63 -13.84
CA VAL A 122 16.40 1.91 -14.25
C VAL A 122 17.79 2.06 -13.62
N GLY A 123 17.93 1.66 -12.36
CA GLY A 123 19.20 1.60 -11.67
C GLY A 123 19.06 0.93 -10.32
N ILE A 124 20.19 0.70 -9.67
CA ILE A 124 20.28 0.06 -8.36
C ILE A 124 21.09 0.96 -7.44
N SER A 125 20.55 1.30 -6.29
CA SER A 125 21.26 1.96 -5.23
C SER A 125 21.65 0.98 -4.12
N ILE A 126 22.82 1.17 -3.54
CA ILE A 126 23.37 0.30 -2.50
C ILE A 126 24.07 1.15 -1.44
N SER A 127 23.75 0.89 -0.18
CA SER A 127 24.41 1.48 0.98
C SER A 127 24.87 0.40 1.94
N THR A 128 26.13 0.53 2.40
CA THR A 128 26.73 -0.37 3.41
C THR A 128 27.16 0.39 4.65
N GLU A 129 27.22 1.71 4.57
CA GLU A 129 27.56 2.63 5.66
C GLU A 129 26.62 3.84 5.62
N PHE A 130 26.35 4.44 6.77
CA PHE A 130 25.49 5.63 6.86
C PHE A 130 26.11 6.82 6.12
N ASP A 131 25.24 7.61 5.49
CA ASP A 131 25.61 8.78 4.71
C ASP A 131 26.49 8.46 3.48
N GLN A 132 26.49 7.20 3.02
CA GLN A 132 27.18 6.73 1.83
C GLN A 132 26.27 5.85 0.98
N GLY A 133 26.47 5.90 -0.33
CA GLY A 133 25.71 5.06 -1.26
C GLY A 133 26.34 5.03 -2.64
N PHE A 134 26.09 3.97 -3.37
CA PHE A 134 26.48 3.78 -4.77
C PHE A 134 25.22 3.68 -5.61
N TYR A 135 25.17 4.37 -6.73
CA TYR A 135 24.13 4.20 -7.73
C TYR A 135 24.71 3.64 -9.03
N ILE A 136 24.22 2.50 -9.45
CA ILE A 136 24.59 1.81 -10.68
C ILE A 136 23.48 2.05 -11.70
N PRO A 137 23.64 2.92 -12.70
CA PRO A 137 22.64 3.19 -13.72
C PRO A 137 22.54 2.03 -14.72
N ILE A 138 21.34 1.62 -15.10
CA ILE A 138 21.09 0.55 -16.07
C ILE A 138 20.34 1.07 -17.29
N LEU A 139 19.25 1.80 -17.07
CA LEU A 139 18.45 2.43 -18.10
C LEU A 139 18.44 3.95 -17.88
N PHE A 140 18.81 4.72 -18.87
CA PHE A 140 18.88 6.18 -18.80
C PHE A 140 18.55 6.81 -20.16
N PRO A 141 18.19 8.11 -20.19
CA PRO A 141 17.81 8.80 -21.43
C PRO A 141 18.94 8.82 -22.46
N ASN A 142 18.61 8.51 -23.71
CA ASN A 142 19.60 8.59 -24.82
C ASN A 142 19.97 10.03 -25.23
N ASN A 143 19.17 11.02 -24.82
CA ASN A 143 19.32 12.43 -25.17
C ASN A 143 19.77 13.24 -23.95
N LEU A 144 20.79 12.76 -23.26
CA LEU A 144 21.42 13.53 -22.19
C LEU A 144 22.14 14.72 -22.79
N ASP A 145 21.60 15.94 -22.62
CA ASP A 145 22.33 17.20 -22.86
C ASP A 145 23.48 17.39 -21.83
N THR A 146 23.84 16.32 -21.12
CA THR A 146 24.78 16.34 -20.01
C THR A 146 26.12 15.73 -20.42
N GLU A 147 27.20 16.27 -19.87
CA GLU A 147 28.57 15.76 -20.00
C GLU A 147 28.75 14.35 -19.35
N ILE A 148 27.69 13.81 -18.74
CA ILE A 148 27.74 12.59 -17.91
C ILE A 148 27.05 11.46 -18.69
N ILE A 149 27.83 10.72 -19.47
CA ILE A 149 27.36 9.51 -20.15
C ILE A 149 28.07 8.31 -19.52
N PRO A 150 27.32 7.31 -18.96
CA PRO A 150 27.94 6.10 -18.43
C PRO A 150 28.67 5.32 -19.51
N LYS A 151 29.86 4.85 -19.20
CA LYS A 151 30.73 3.99 -20.04
C LYS A 151 30.91 2.63 -19.36
N ILE A 152 29.79 2.02 -19.00
CA ILE A 152 29.73 0.70 -18.36
C ILE A 152 29.49 -0.36 -19.42
N SER A 153 30.12 -1.52 -19.26
CA SER A 153 29.94 -2.68 -20.14
C SER A 153 28.67 -3.42 -19.76
N TYR A 154 27.52 -3.08 -20.38
CA TYR A 154 26.22 -3.63 -20.00
C TYR A 154 26.00 -5.10 -20.35
N ASP A 155 26.82 -5.69 -21.22
CA ASP A 155 26.69 -7.10 -21.64
C ASP A 155 26.74 -8.10 -20.47
N ASN A 156 27.43 -7.74 -19.37
CA ASN A 156 27.58 -8.58 -18.20
C ASN A 156 27.09 -7.90 -16.90
N ILE A 157 26.45 -6.72 -16.97
CA ILE A 157 26.09 -5.92 -15.79
C ILE A 157 25.31 -6.73 -14.75
N TYR A 158 24.36 -7.57 -15.18
CA TYR A 158 23.56 -8.38 -14.26
C TYR A 158 24.37 -9.48 -13.57
N LYS A 159 25.43 -10.00 -14.20
CA LYS A 159 26.35 -10.95 -13.54
C LYS A 159 27.22 -10.27 -12.48
N GLU A 160 27.67 -9.06 -12.77
CA GLU A 160 28.40 -8.25 -11.79
C GLU A 160 27.51 -7.89 -10.57
N ILE A 161 26.27 -7.51 -10.82
CA ILE A 161 25.28 -7.22 -9.78
C ILE A 161 24.94 -8.51 -9.00
N GLU A 162 24.82 -9.66 -9.66
CA GLU A 162 24.56 -10.96 -9.01
C GLU A 162 25.58 -11.28 -7.91
N LEU A 163 26.85 -10.88 -8.09
CA LEU A 163 27.89 -11.09 -7.07
C LEU A 163 27.49 -10.46 -5.73
N ILE A 164 26.87 -9.29 -5.74
CA ILE A 164 26.43 -8.57 -4.53
C ILE A 164 25.38 -9.38 -3.78
N PHE A 165 24.44 -10.04 -4.50
CA PHE A 165 23.30 -10.75 -3.91
C PHE A 165 23.55 -12.24 -3.64
N ASN A 166 24.70 -12.77 -4.07
CA ASN A 166 25.05 -14.18 -3.93
C ASN A 166 25.82 -14.51 -2.65
N CYS A 167 25.63 -13.74 -1.57
CA CYS A 167 26.35 -13.87 -0.29
C CYS A 167 25.41 -14.36 0.82
N PRO A 168 25.43 -15.68 1.19
CA PRO A 168 24.49 -16.23 2.18
C PRO A 168 24.64 -15.65 3.59
N GLU A 169 25.83 -15.17 3.95
CA GLU A 169 26.14 -14.60 5.28
C GLU A 169 25.78 -13.11 5.40
N THR A 170 25.24 -12.51 4.34
CA THR A 170 24.91 -11.09 4.29
C THR A 170 23.46 -10.85 4.68
N LEU A 171 23.21 -9.81 5.46
CA LEU A 171 21.88 -9.25 5.73
C LEU A 171 21.55 -8.21 4.66
N TYR A 172 20.50 -8.48 3.88
CA TYR A 172 19.98 -7.54 2.89
C TYR A 172 18.79 -6.76 3.45
N ILE A 173 18.86 -5.46 3.34
CA ILE A 173 17.88 -4.51 3.88
C ILE A 173 17.22 -3.76 2.74
N GLY A 174 15.92 -3.50 2.85
CA GLY A 174 15.18 -2.64 1.93
C GLY A 174 13.84 -2.22 2.50
N GLN A 175 13.20 -1.30 1.81
CA GLN A 175 11.83 -0.84 2.09
C GLN A 175 10.87 -1.53 1.13
N ASN A 176 9.96 -2.38 1.60
CA ASN A 176 9.14 -3.22 0.74
C ASN A 176 9.99 -4.10 -0.21
N ILE A 177 11.05 -4.65 0.35
CA ILE A 177 12.13 -5.38 -0.34
C ILE A 177 11.61 -6.54 -1.23
N LYS A 178 10.40 -7.02 -0.93
CA LYS A 178 9.72 -8.04 -1.75
C LYS A 178 9.56 -7.60 -3.21
N TYR A 179 9.25 -6.33 -3.45
CA TYR A 179 9.12 -5.75 -4.79
C TYR A 179 10.45 -5.86 -5.56
N ASP A 180 11.54 -5.48 -4.93
CA ASP A 180 12.87 -5.47 -5.52
C ASP A 180 13.37 -6.89 -5.81
N ILE A 181 13.16 -7.81 -4.87
CA ILE A 181 13.52 -9.23 -5.03
C ILE A 181 12.75 -9.87 -6.20
N LEU A 182 11.46 -9.56 -6.37
CA LEU A 182 10.68 -10.06 -7.50
C LEU A 182 11.27 -9.60 -8.85
N ILE A 183 11.73 -8.36 -8.93
CA ILE A 183 12.35 -7.82 -10.13
C ILE A 183 13.71 -8.47 -10.36
N LEU A 184 14.60 -8.50 -9.35
CA LEU A 184 15.92 -9.15 -9.46
C LEU A 184 15.79 -10.60 -9.94
N ARG A 185 14.81 -11.35 -9.41
CA ARG A 185 14.54 -12.73 -9.83
C ARG A 185 14.16 -12.87 -11.30
N ARG A 186 13.46 -11.89 -11.87
CA ARG A 186 13.15 -11.86 -13.31
C ARG A 186 14.39 -11.66 -14.18
N TYR A 187 15.42 -11.04 -13.64
CA TYR A 187 16.73 -10.89 -14.28
C TYR A 187 17.69 -12.04 -13.96
N GLY A 188 17.20 -13.09 -13.27
CA GLY A 188 17.98 -14.28 -12.91
C GLY A 188 18.85 -14.11 -11.67
N ILE A 189 18.67 -13.02 -10.92
CA ILE A 189 19.44 -12.70 -9.71
C ILE A 189 18.64 -13.18 -8.48
N GLU A 190 19.23 -14.09 -7.70
CA GLU A 190 18.68 -14.56 -6.43
C GLU A 190 19.38 -13.89 -5.25
N VAL A 191 18.58 -13.38 -4.31
CA VAL A 191 19.10 -12.83 -3.04
C VAL A 191 19.21 -13.98 -2.03
N LYS A 192 20.45 -14.39 -1.70
CA LYS A 192 20.71 -15.62 -0.94
C LYS A 192 20.88 -15.44 0.57
N GLY A 193 20.97 -14.22 1.06
CA GLY A 193 21.19 -13.94 2.48
C GLY A 193 19.92 -13.80 3.32
N GLU A 194 20.13 -13.32 4.53
CA GLU A 194 19.04 -12.92 5.42
C GLU A 194 18.39 -11.63 4.91
N LEU A 195 17.11 -11.43 5.23
CA LEU A 195 16.34 -10.29 4.77
C LEU A 195 15.82 -9.46 5.95
N PHE A 196 15.81 -8.14 5.76
CA PHE A 196 15.13 -7.21 6.66
C PHE A 196 14.32 -6.20 5.85
N ASP A 197 13.01 -6.21 6.05
CA ASP A 197 12.08 -5.25 5.44
C ASP A 197 11.68 -4.19 6.45
N THR A 198 12.06 -2.94 6.21
CA THR A 198 11.78 -1.81 7.11
C THR A 198 10.29 -1.50 7.22
N MET A 199 9.51 -1.74 6.15
CA MET A 199 8.07 -1.54 6.15
C MET A 199 7.36 -2.59 7.03
N ILE A 200 7.75 -3.86 6.93
CA ILE A 200 7.20 -4.95 7.77
C ILE A 200 7.59 -4.73 9.24
N ALA A 201 8.85 -4.35 9.51
CA ALA A 201 9.31 -4.05 10.86
C ALA A 201 8.51 -2.91 11.51
N ALA A 202 8.30 -1.82 10.78
CA ALA A 202 7.53 -0.68 11.26
C ALA A 202 6.03 -1.04 11.46
N HIS A 203 5.46 -1.88 10.58
CA HIS A 203 4.10 -2.38 10.74
C HIS A 203 3.94 -3.23 12.00
N LEU A 204 4.87 -4.12 12.26
CA LEU A 204 4.83 -4.97 13.43
C LEU A 204 4.95 -4.17 14.75
N LEU A 205 5.76 -3.11 14.76
CA LEU A 205 5.93 -2.20 15.90
C LEU A 205 4.69 -1.33 16.15
N ASN A 206 4.02 -0.88 15.10
CA ASN A 206 2.82 -0.04 15.20
C ASN A 206 1.81 -0.37 14.08
N PRO A 207 0.96 -1.40 14.25
CA PRO A 207 0.06 -1.88 13.20
C PRO A 207 -1.11 -0.93 12.88
N ASP A 208 -1.38 0.06 13.73
CA ASP A 208 -2.45 1.06 13.54
C ASP A 208 -1.97 2.34 12.84
N ARG A 209 -0.69 2.38 12.44
CA ARG A 209 -0.12 3.52 11.74
C ARG A 209 -0.81 3.74 10.39
N ARG A 210 -1.01 5.00 10.02
CA ARG A 210 -1.69 5.38 8.76
C ARG A 210 -0.85 5.11 7.51
N SER A 211 0.47 5.13 7.62
CA SER A 211 1.39 4.95 6.50
C SER A 211 2.72 4.39 6.98
N TYR A 212 3.26 3.46 6.21
CA TYR A 212 4.59 2.88 6.40
C TYR A 212 5.54 3.28 5.27
N LYS A 213 5.24 4.35 4.54
CA LYS A 213 6.16 4.92 3.55
C LYS A 213 7.43 5.41 4.22
N MET A 214 8.54 5.30 3.53
CA MET A 214 9.85 5.67 4.03
C MET A 214 9.93 7.15 4.42
N ASP A 215 9.30 8.05 3.67
CA ASP A 215 9.21 9.48 3.98
C ASP A 215 8.68 9.74 5.40
N PHE A 216 7.64 9.01 5.82
CA PHE A 216 7.08 9.16 7.17
C PHE A 216 7.92 8.44 8.23
N LEU A 217 8.51 7.29 7.87
CA LEU A 217 9.39 6.57 8.81
C LEU A 217 10.68 7.35 9.08
N SER A 218 11.25 8.00 8.07
CA SER A 218 12.45 8.82 8.21
C SER A 218 12.23 10.03 9.12
N ILE A 219 11.08 10.70 9.01
CA ILE A 219 10.70 11.80 9.90
C ILE A 219 10.57 11.30 11.34
N ASP A 220 9.83 10.20 11.55
CA ASP A 220 9.47 9.75 12.90
C ASP A 220 10.63 9.09 13.65
N TYR A 221 11.47 8.33 12.95
CA TYR A 221 12.59 7.59 13.57
C TYR A 221 13.95 8.29 13.46
N LEU A 222 14.15 9.11 12.41
CA LEU A 222 15.46 9.72 12.11
C LEU A 222 15.43 11.26 12.22
N ASP A 223 14.25 11.87 12.40
CA ASP A 223 14.08 13.32 12.30
C ASP A 223 14.67 13.87 10.99
N TYR A 224 14.48 13.14 9.89
CA TYR A 224 15.05 13.43 8.59
C TYR A 224 13.96 13.51 7.53
N GLU A 225 13.92 14.63 6.79
CA GLU A 225 13.00 14.84 5.68
C GLU A 225 13.68 14.45 4.37
N MET A 226 13.18 13.38 3.74
CA MET A 226 13.67 12.86 2.46
C MET A 226 13.19 13.71 1.29
N ILE A 227 13.84 13.55 0.15
CA ILE A 227 13.40 14.16 -1.12
C ILE A 227 12.10 13.50 -1.56
N PRO A 228 10.97 14.23 -1.66
CA PRO A 228 9.74 13.66 -2.17
C PRO A 228 9.88 13.23 -3.64
N ILE A 229 9.37 12.06 -4.00
CA ILE A 229 9.41 11.55 -5.38
C ILE A 229 8.77 12.53 -6.39
N GLU A 230 7.77 13.29 -5.95
CA GLU A 230 7.12 14.31 -6.77
C GLU A 230 8.06 15.46 -7.19
N ASN A 231 9.12 15.70 -6.42
CA ASN A 231 10.15 16.68 -6.80
C ASN A 231 11.02 16.16 -7.95
N LEU A 232 11.12 14.84 -8.10
CA LEU A 232 11.92 14.20 -9.14
C LEU A 232 11.12 13.99 -10.44
N ILE A 233 9.96 13.32 -10.34
CA ILE A 233 9.14 12.94 -11.51
C ILE A 233 7.93 13.84 -11.74
N GLY A 234 7.70 14.82 -10.88
CA GLY A 234 6.55 15.71 -10.94
C GLY A 234 5.29 15.16 -10.27
N PRO A 235 4.24 15.98 -10.12
CA PRO A 235 3.00 15.60 -9.46
C PRO A 235 2.24 14.53 -10.23
N LYS A 236 1.47 13.70 -9.52
CA LYS A 236 0.63 12.66 -10.14
C LYS A 236 -0.27 13.22 -11.22
N GLY A 237 -0.20 12.66 -12.41
CA GLY A 237 -1.03 13.07 -13.53
C GLY A 237 -0.43 12.70 -14.89
N LYS A 238 -1.05 13.21 -15.96
CA LYS A 238 -0.63 12.90 -17.34
C LYS A 238 0.78 13.38 -17.71
N ASN A 239 1.30 14.36 -16.98
CA ASN A 239 2.60 14.98 -17.22
C ASN A 239 3.69 14.46 -16.27
N GLN A 240 3.39 13.40 -15.48
CA GLN A 240 4.39 12.78 -14.64
C GLN A 240 5.42 12.07 -15.52
N LYS A 241 6.71 12.34 -15.25
CA LYS A 241 7.82 11.71 -15.97
C LYS A 241 8.00 10.27 -15.53
N LEU A 242 8.59 9.46 -16.39
CA LEU A 242 9.09 8.15 -16.00
C LEU A 242 10.43 8.30 -15.28
N MET A 243 10.77 7.39 -14.38
CA MET A 243 12.04 7.39 -13.68
C MET A 243 13.24 7.32 -14.66
N SER A 244 13.09 6.58 -15.75
CA SER A 244 14.08 6.48 -16.85
C SER A 244 14.29 7.78 -17.66
N GLU A 245 13.47 8.81 -17.44
CA GLU A 245 13.60 10.12 -18.11
C GLU A 245 14.28 11.17 -17.22
N ILE A 246 14.66 10.78 -16.00
CA ILE A 246 15.27 11.68 -15.02
C ILE A 246 16.79 11.75 -15.26
N GLU A 247 17.36 12.94 -15.03
CA GLU A 247 18.81 13.17 -15.07
C GLU A 247 19.55 12.23 -14.10
N LEU A 248 20.65 11.63 -14.58
CA LEU A 248 21.42 10.65 -13.80
C LEU A 248 21.89 11.18 -12.45
N LYS A 249 22.23 12.45 -12.35
CA LYS A 249 22.67 13.08 -11.10
C LYS A 249 21.53 13.13 -10.09
N ASP A 250 20.32 13.49 -10.54
CA ASP A 250 19.16 13.66 -9.65
C ASP A 250 18.64 12.31 -9.17
N ILE A 251 18.48 11.35 -10.09
CA ILE A 251 18.03 9.99 -9.73
C ILE A 251 19.07 9.28 -8.85
N SER A 252 20.38 9.46 -9.09
CA SER A 252 21.41 8.82 -8.31
C SER A 252 21.43 9.31 -6.85
N TYR A 253 21.19 10.61 -6.65
CA TYR A 253 21.11 11.15 -5.31
C TYR A 253 19.88 10.66 -4.58
N TYR A 254 18.71 10.71 -5.23
CA TYR A 254 17.45 10.22 -4.69
C TYR A 254 17.52 8.73 -4.31
N ALA A 255 17.95 7.88 -5.23
CA ALA A 255 18.06 6.44 -4.99
C ALA A 255 19.07 6.07 -3.89
N CYS A 256 20.21 6.74 -3.83
CA CYS A 256 21.17 6.55 -2.74
C CYS A 256 20.60 7.00 -1.39
N GLU A 257 19.78 8.06 -1.37
CA GLU A 257 19.06 8.48 -0.16
C GLU A 257 18.13 7.37 0.33
N ASP A 258 17.38 6.70 -0.58
CA ASP A 258 16.47 5.62 -0.22
C ASP A 258 17.20 4.42 0.39
N SER A 259 18.29 3.95 -0.20
CA SER A 259 19.08 2.85 0.35
C SER A 259 19.79 3.22 1.66
N ASP A 260 20.30 4.45 1.81
CA ASP A 260 20.93 4.94 3.04
C ASP A 260 19.92 5.08 4.19
N VAL A 261 18.76 5.67 3.92
CA VAL A 261 17.69 5.83 4.92
C VAL A 261 17.16 4.47 5.36
N ALA A 262 16.97 3.50 4.44
CA ALA A 262 16.58 2.15 4.81
C ALA A 262 17.60 1.48 5.73
N LEU A 263 18.89 1.68 5.48
CA LEU A 263 19.98 1.20 6.36
C LEU A 263 19.93 1.84 7.76
N GLN A 264 19.69 3.14 7.84
CA GLN A 264 19.57 3.85 9.11
C GLN A 264 18.31 3.42 9.88
N LEU A 265 17.19 3.26 9.20
CA LEU A 265 15.94 2.74 9.79
C LEU A 265 16.10 1.32 10.32
N HIS A 266 16.80 0.44 9.59
CA HIS A 266 17.07 -0.92 10.07
C HIS A 266 17.70 -0.92 11.47
N ARG A 267 18.72 -0.07 11.74
CA ARG A 267 19.35 -0.01 13.05
C ARG A 267 18.34 0.26 14.15
N LEU A 268 17.51 1.29 13.98
CA LEU A 268 16.55 1.70 15.00
C LEU A 268 15.39 0.70 15.13
N LEU A 269 14.83 0.25 14.01
CA LEU A 269 13.70 -0.69 14.02
C LEU A 269 14.12 -2.06 14.59
N SER A 270 15.33 -2.55 14.29
CA SER A 270 15.81 -3.82 14.83
C SER A 270 16.04 -3.77 16.34
N GLU A 271 16.52 -2.63 16.87
CA GLU A 271 16.65 -2.40 18.32
C GLU A 271 15.27 -2.36 18.99
N GLU A 272 14.31 -1.66 18.39
CA GLU A 272 12.97 -1.52 18.93
C GLU A 272 12.17 -2.85 18.88
N LEU A 273 12.33 -3.65 17.81
CA LEU A 273 11.77 -5.01 17.74
C LEU A 273 12.26 -5.88 18.89
N LYS A 274 13.57 -5.86 19.20
CA LYS A 274 14.14 -6.60 20.33
C LYS A 274 13.62 -6.10 21.67
N LYS A 275 13.54 -4.79 21.87
CA LYS A 275 13.06 -4.16 23.09
C LYS A 275 11.61 -4.53 23.38
N GLN A 276 10.77 -4.57 22.34
CA GLN A 276 9.35 -4.97 22.44
C GLN A 276 9.15 -6.48 22.36
N LYS A 277 10.20 -7.29 22.21
CA LYS A 277 10.17 -8.78 22.08
C LYS A 277 9.38 -9.25 20.87
N LEU A 278 9.41 -8.48 19.78
CA LEU A 278 8.75 -8.78 18.51
C LEU A 278 9.74 -9.36 17.47
N ASP A 279 11.02 -9.41 17.78
CA ASP A 279 12.08 -9.94 16.93
C ASP A 279 11.80 -11.39 16.47
N LYS A 280 11.31 -12.25 17.35
CA LYS A 280 10.93 -13.61 16.98
C LYS A 280 9.79 -13.65 15.98
N ILE A 281 8.75 -12.82 16.17
CA ILE A 281 7.64 -12.76 15.21
C ILE A 281 8.16 -12.26 13.86
N PHE A 282 9.02 -11.26 13.87
CA PHE A 282 9.62 -10.72 12.66
C PHE A 282 10.44 -11.77 11.89
N TYR A 283 11.41 -12.42 12.55
CA TYR A 283 12.34 -13.35 11.88
C TYR A 283 11.76 -14.76 11.67
N ASP A 284 10.89 -15.25 12.59
CA ASP A 284 10.38 -16.62 12.52
C ASP A 284 9.05 -16.71 11.73
N ILE A 285 8.33 -15.60 11.56
CA ILE A 285 7.01 -15.60 10.91
C ILE A 285 6.97 -14.63 9.72
N GLU A 286 7.22 -13.33 9.92
CA GLU A 286 6.99 -12.32 8.88
C GLU A 286 7.97 -12.46 7.70
N ILE A 287 9.25 -12.58 7.97
CA ILE A 287 10.26 -12.74 6.90
C ILE A 287 10.11 -14.08 6.16
N PRO A 288 9.94 -15.23 6.82
CA PRO A 288 9.63 -16.49 6.12
C PRO A 288 8.35 -16.41 5.30
N THR A 289 7.29 -15.77 5.82
CA THR A 289 6.05 -15.53 5.07
C THR A 289 6.33 -14.71 3.81
N MET A 290 7.09 -13.60 3.91
CA MET A 290 7.47 -12.79 2.76
C MET A 290 8.19 -13.61 1.69
N LYS A 291 9.13 -14.49 2.07
CA LYS A 291 9.83 -15.39 1.13
C LYS A 291 8.84 -16.31 0.39
N VAL A 292 7.86 -16.87 1.09
CA VAL A 292 6.78 -17.67 0.45
C VAL A 292 5.92 -16.82 -0.48
N LEU A 293 5.58 -15.58 -0.07
CA LEU A 293 4.79 -14.68 -0.92
C LEU A 293 5.54 -14.27 -2.19
N ILE A 294 6.86 -14.08 -2.12
CA ILE A 294 7.71 -13.87 -3.30
C ILE A 294 7.55 -15.05 -4.29
N ASP A 295 7.64 -16.28 -3.81
CA ASP A 295 7.47 -17.47 -4.65
C ASP A 295 6.07 -17.55 -5.26
N MET A 296 5.04 -17.27 -4.48
CA MET A 296 3.64 -17.28 -4.94
C MET A 296 3.38 -16.21 -5.99
N GLU A 297 3.84 -14.98 -5.75
CA GLU A 297 3.68 -13.84 -6.66
C GLU A 297 4.46 -14.05 -7.96
N TYR A 298 5.70 -14.58 -7.87
CA TYR A 298 6.53 -14.89 -9.03
C TYR A 298 5.92 -16.02 -9.86
N ALA A 299 5.46 -17.11 -9.23
CA ALA A 299 4.81 -18.20 -9.91
C ALA A 299 3.51 -17.77 -10.60
N GLY A 300 2.73 -16.91 -9.94
CA GLY A 300 1.41 -16.48 -10.43
C GLY A 300 0.42 -17.63 -10.55
N ILE A 301 -0.78 -17.33 -11.06
CA ILE A 301 -1.88 -18.29 -11.21
C ILE A 301 -2.25 -18.44 -12.67
N ASN A 302 -2.37 -19.67 -13.14
CA ASN A 302 -2.91 -19.96 -14.46
C ASN A 302 -4.42 -19.85 -14.45
N ILE A 303 -4.99 -19.20 -15.48
CA ILE A 303 -6.44 -19.08 -15.69
C ILE A 303 -6.82 -19.59 -17.09
N ASP A 304 -7.97 -20.26 -17.19
CA ASP A 304 -8.56 -20.60 -18.47
C ASP A 304 -9.39 -19.41 -18.98
N VAL A 305 -8.76 -18.56 -19.79
CA VAL A 305 -9.38 -17.37 -20.37
C VAL A 305 -10.64 -17.74 -21.19
N SER A 306 -10.64 -18.88 -21.89
CA SER A 306 -11.77 -19.31 -22.70
C SER A 306 -12.96 -19.70 -21.84
N PHE A 307 -12.70 -20.32 -20.70
CA PHE A 307 -13.73 -20.64 -19.71
C PHE A 307 -14.31 -19.35 -19.10
N PHE A 308 -13.45 -18.41 -18.71
CA PHE A 308 -13.88 -17.10 -18.18
C PHE A 308 -14.79 -16.38 -19.17
N GLN A 309 -14.44 -16.34 -20.46
CA GLN A 309 -15.25 -15.70 -21.49
C GLN A 309 -16.62 -16.38 -21.64
N LYS A 310 -16.66 -17.72 -21.77
CA LYS A 310 -17.89 -18.49 -21.90
C LYS A 310 -18.82 -18.26 -20.69
N LEU A 311 -18.26 -18.26 -19.49
CA LEU A 311 -19.01 -18.03 -18.26
C LEU A 311 -19.52 -16.58 -18.19
N SER A 312 -18.69 -15.61 -18.59
CA SER A 312 -19.09 -14.20 -18.68
C SER A 312 -20.26 -13.99 -19.64
N ASP A 313 -20.23 -14.61 -20.82
CA ASP A 313 -21.31 -14.54 -21.81
C ASP A 313 -22.61 -15.18 -21.26
N LYS A 314 -22.50 -16.31 -20.56
CA LYS A 314 -23.66 -16.97 -19.92
C LYS A 314 -24.26 -16.06 -18.84
N ILE A 315 -23.44 -15.55 -17.93
CA ILE A 315 -23.89 -14.64 -16.86
C ILE A 315 -24.46 -13.33 -17.44
N GLY A 316 -23.92 -12.85 -18.55
CA GLY A 316 -24.49 -11.71 -19.28
C GLY A 316 -25.95 -11.94 -19.68
N LYS A 317 -26.29 -13.11 -20.25
CA LYS A 317 -27.67 -13.49 -20.57
C LYS A 317 -28.55 -13.64 -19.33
N ASP A 318 -27.99 -14.16 -18.23
CA ASP A 318 -28.72 -14.26 -16.96
C ASP A 318 -29.02 -12.87 -16.39
N ILE A 319 -28.10 -11.91 -16.49
CA ILE A 319 -28.31 -10.49 -16.11
C ILE A 319 -29.42 -9.86 -16.95
N GLU A 320 -29.40 -10.06 -18.26
CA GLU A 320 -30.48 -9.57 -19.15
C GLU A 320 -31.83 -10.14 -18.74
N SER A 321 -31.91 -11.46 -18.55
CA SER A 321 -33.15 -12.13 -18.14
C SER A 321 -33.71 -11.61 -16.81
N VAL A 322 -32.82 -11.44 -15.81
CA VAL A 322 -33.18 -10.89 -14.49
C VAL A 322 -33.60 -9.42 -14.61
N SER A 323 -32.92 -8.65 -15.46
CA SER A 323 -33.27 -7.24 -15.70
C SER A 323 -34.66 -7.09 -16.29
N GLU A 324 -35.01 -7.92 -17.29
CA GLU A 324 -36.37 -7.91 -17.88
C GLU A 324 -37.46 -8.30 -16.85
N LYS A 325 -37.17 -9.26 -15.96
CA LYS A 325 -38.07 -9.57 -14.85
C LYS A 325 -38.24 -8.39 -13.89
N ILE A 326 -37.14 -7.69 -13.54
CA ILE A 326 -37.21 -6.50 -12.69
C ILE A 326 -38.08 -5.42 -13.36
N PHE A 327 -37.88 -5.15 -14.64
CA PHE A 327 -38.68 -4.18 -15.39
C PHE A 327 -40.14 -4.59 -15.55
N SER A 328 -40.45 -5.88 -15.63
CA SER A 328 -41.82 -6.36 -15.67
C SER A 328 -42.63 -6.08 -14.39
N TYR A 329 -41.97 -5.97 -13.23
CA TYR A 329 -42.62 -5.59 -11.98
C TYR A 329 -42.89 -4.08 -11.87
N THR A 330 -42.14 -3.26 -12.60
CA THR A 330 -42.20 -1.79 -12.48
C THR A 330 -42.87 -1.10 -13.66
N ASN A 331 -43.10 -1.82 -14.77
CA ASN A 331 -43.58 -1.30 -16.06
C ASN A 331 -42.73 -0.14 -16.61
N THR A 332 -41.55 0.10 -16.07
CA THR A 332 -40.61 1.16 -16.47
C THR A 332 -39.17 0.64 -16.48
N ARG A 333 -38.34 1.16 -17.40
CA ARG A 333 -36.90 0.90 -17.43
C ARG A 333 -36.18 2.00 -16.66
N PHE A 334 -35.29 1.59 -15.81
CA PHE A 334 -34.46 2.49 -14.99
C PHE A 334 -33.07 1.90 -14.82
N ASN A 335 -32.09 2.70 -14.32
CA ASN A 335 -30.77 2.20 -14.02
C ASN A 335 -30.79 1.44 -12.68
N ILE A 336 -30.78 0.09 -12.74
CA ILE A 336 -30.80 -0.81 -11.57
C ILE A 336 -29.59 -0.57 -10.65
N ASN A 337 -28.45 -0.11 -11.20
CA ASN A 337 -27.24 0.21 -10.44
C ASN A 337 -27.29 1.61 -9.79
N SER A 338 -28.32 2.43 -10.05
CA SER A 338 -28.48 3.72 -9.39
C SER A 338 -29.26 3.56 -8.07
N PRO A 339 -28.62 3.74 -6.90
CA PRO A 339 -29.32 3.63 -5.61
C PRO A 339 -30.52 4.59 -5.49
N LYS A 340 -30.42 5.76 -6.13
CA LYS A 340 -31.48 6.76 -6.12
C LYS A 340 -32.70 6.29 -6.91
N GLN A 341 -32.52 5.90 -8.17
CA GLN A 341 -33.62 5.43 -9.00
C GLN A 341 -34.23 4.14 -8.43
N LEU A 342 -33.40 3.23 -7.94
CA LEU A 342 -33.89 2.00 -7.31
C LEU A 342 -34.73 2.28 -6.05
N SER A 343 -34.31 3.26 -5.24
CA SER A 343 -35.06 3.70 -4.07
C SER A 343 -36.41 4.31 -4.43
N GLU A 344 -36.48 5.14 -5.49
CA GLU A 344 -37.74 5.71 -6.02
C GLU A 344 -38.68 4.60 -6.52
N VAL A 345 -38.13 3.62 -7.23
CA VAL A 345 -38.93 2.47 -7.71
C VAL A 345 -39.49 1.63 -6.57
N LEU A 346 -38.66 1.26 -5.60
CA LEU A 346 -39.10 0.36 -4.51
C LEU A 346 -40.09 1.05 -3.56
N PHE A 347 -39.85 2.30 -3.19
CA PHE A 347 -40.63 2.92 -2.12
C PHE A 347 -41.71 3.89 -2.61
N ASP A 348 -41.56 4.50 -3.80
CA ASP A 348 -42.58 5.45 -4.33
C ASP A 348 -43.49 4.77 -5.36
N GLN A 349 -42.92 3.98 -6.28
CA GLN A 349 -43.75 3.33 -7.32
C GLN A 349 -44.38 2.04 -6.84
N LEU A 350 -43.64 1.16 -6.17
CA LEU A 350 -44.15 -0.12 -5.66
C LEU A 350 -44.72 -0.02 -4.24
N GLY A 351 -44.53 1.11 -3.55
CA GLY A 351 -45.11 1.38 -2.23
C GLY A 351 -44.59 0.45 -1.13
N LEU A 352 -43.37 -0.10 -1.27
CA LEU A 352 -42.82 -1.02 -0.26
C LEU A 352 -42.50 -0.24 1.02
N SER A 353 -42.72 -0.86 2.17
CA SER A 353 -42.41 -0.25 3.46
C SER A 353 -40.88 -0.22 3.68
N PRO A 354 -40.24 0.96 3.91
CA PRO A 354 -38.83 1.06 4.15
C PRO A 354 -38.42 0.35 5.45
N VAL A 355 -37.38 -0.50 5.39
CA VAL A 355 -36.84 -1.22 6.55
C VAL A 355 -35.82 -0.36 7.31
N LYS A 356 -34.94 0.38 6.60
CA LYS A 356 -33.89 1.22 7.18
C LYS A 356 -33.77 2.50 6.36
N LYS A 357 -34.50 3.55 6.74
CA LYS A 357 -34.65 4.75 5.90
C LYS A 357 -34.99 4.31 4.47
N ARG A 358 -34.50 4.92 3.43
CA ARG A 358 -34.74 4.48 2.04
C ARG A 358 -33.53 3.75 1.43
N SER A 359 -32.82 2.98 2.26
CA SER A 359 -31.65 2.21 1.82
C SER A 359 -32.04 1.07 0.90
N THR A 360 -31.19 0.80 -0.08
CA THR A 360 -31.31 -0.34 -1.00
C THR A 360 -30.17 -1.34 -0.79
N SER A 361 -29.54 -1.36 0.39
CA SER A 361 -28.47 -2.29 0.74
C SER A 361 -28.94 -3.75 0.68
N VAL A 362 -28.01 -4.69 0.63
CA VAL A 362 -28.29 -6.13 0.57
C VAL A 362 -29.18 -6.56 1.75
N ASP A 363 -28.87 -6.12 2.97
CA ASP A 363 -29.64 -6.44 4.17
C ASP A 363 -31.11 -5.96 4.07
N VAL A 364 -31.33 -4.78 3.49
CA VAL A 364 -32.66 -4.23 3.28
C VAL A 364 -33.40 -5.02 2.20
N LEU A 365 -32.75 -5.39 1.09
CA LEU A 365 -33.36 -6.21 0.05
C LEU A 365 -33.71 -7.61 0.57
N GLU A 366 -32.89 -8.21 1.45
CA GLU A 366 -33.21 -9.48 2.10
C GLU A 366 -34.52 -9.41 2.90
N GLU A 367 -34.75 -8.33 3.64
CA GLU A 367 -36.03 -8.12 4.35
C GLU A 367 -37.19 -7.81 3.39
N LEU A 368 -36.94 -7.06 2.32
CA LEU A 368 -37.99 -6.74 1.31
C LEU A 368 -38.43 -7.95 0.51
N LYS A 369 -37.70 -9.08 0.50
CA LYS A 369 -38.19 -10.36 -0.09
C LYS A 369 -39.54 -10.80 0.49
N LYS A 370 -39.80 -10.45 1.73
CA LYS A 370 -41.08 -10.77 2.40
C LYS A 370 -42.25 -9.94 1.88
N GLN A 371 -41.96 -8.80 1.23
CA GLN A 371 -42.96 -7.86 0.75
C GLN A 371 -43.20 -7.99 -0.76
N HIS A 372 -42.14 -8.20 -1.56
CA HIS A 372 -42.26 -8.22 -3.01
C HIS A 372 -41.15 -9.06 -3.68
N PRO A 373 -41.49 -9.87 -4.71
CA PRO A 373 -40.51 -10.72 -5.40
C PRO A 373 -39.41 -9.97 -6.13
N ILE A 374 -39.60 -8.69 -6.48
CA ILE A 374 -38.56 -7.84 -7.08
C ILE A 374 -37.26 -7.83 -6.27
N ALA A 375 -37.37 -7.92 -4.95
CA ALA A 375 -36.20 -7.91 -4.08
C ALA A 375 -35.28 -9.13 -4.29
N THR A 376 -35.87 -10.30 -4.58
CA THR A 376 -35.11 -11.49 -4.95
C THR A 376 -34.37 -11.29 -6.28
N GLU A 377 -35.04 -10.75 -7.28
CA GLU A 377 -34.42 -10.50 -8.60
C GLU A 377 -33.34 -9.43 -8.51
N LEU A 378 -33.49 -8.39 -7.68
CA LEU A 378 -32.48 -7.38 -7.44
C LEU A 378 -31.21 -7.97 -6.77
N LEU A 379 -31.35 -8.91 -5.86
CA LEU A 379 -30.24 -9.60 -5.25
C LEU A 379 -29.53 -10.53 -6.25
N ASN A 380 -30.29 -11.24 -7.09
CA ASN A 380 -29.74 -12.04 -8.18
C ASN A 380 -28.97 -11.16 -9.17
N TYR A 381 -29.56 -10.04 -9.59
CA TYR A 381 -28.91 -9.06 -10.47
C TYR A 381 -27.57 -8.58 -9.91
N ARG A 382 -27.55 -8.18 -8.64
CA ARG A 382 -26.31 -7.74 -7.97
C ARG A 382 -25.28 -8.85 -7.87
N HIS A 383 -25.70 -10.06 -7.56
CA HIS A 383 -24.81 -11.21 -7.50
C HIS A 383 -24.16 -11.48 -8.86
N PHE A 384 -24.96 -11.57 -9.92
CA PHE A 384 -24.46 -11.81 -11.27
C PHE A 384 -23.61 -10.65 -11.79
N SER A 385 -24.04 -9.41 -11.58
CA SER A 385 -23.27 -8.22 -11.99
C SER A 385 -21.92 -8.16 -11.29
N LYS A 386 -21.85 -8.46 -9.98
CA LYS A 386 -20.59 -8.52 -9.25
C LYS A 386 -19.70 -9.65 -9.76
N LEU A 387 -20.28 -10.85 -9.99
CA LEU A 387 -19.51 -11.99 -10.50
C LEU A 387 -18.92 -11.68 -11.88
N LYS A 388 -19.72 -11.12 -12.78
CA LYS A 388 -19.27 -10.72 -14.11
C LYS A 388 -18.22 -9.62 -14.06
N ASN A 389 -18.57 -8.46 -13.54
CA ASN A 389 -17.74 -7.25 -13.66
C ASN A 389 -16.47 -7.29 -12.79
N THR A 390 -16.56 -7.86 -11.59
CA THR A 390 -15.44 -7.83 -10.64
C THR A 390 -14.47 -9.00 -10.84
N TYR A 391 -14.95 -10.13 -11.36
CA TYR A 391 -14.13 -11.33 -11.48
C TYR A 391 -14.00 -11.82 -12.93
N LEU A 392 -15.10 -12.13 -13.62
CA LEU A 392 -15.01 -12.78 -14.94
C LEU A 392 -14.40 -11.86 -15.99
N ASP A 393 -14.77 -10.59 -16.01
CA ASP A 393 -14.26 -9.62 -16.98
C ASP A 393 -12.93 -8.99 -16.49
N ALA A 394 -12.78 -8.80 -15.18
CA ALA A 394 -11.64 -8.07 -14.65
C ALA A 394 -10.37 -8.96 -14.50
N ILE A 395 -10.49 -10.21 -13.99
CA ILE A 395 -9.30 -11.04 -13.75
C ILE A 395 -8.50 -11.29 -15.03
N PRO A 396 -9.10 -11.61 -16.21
CA PRO A 396 -8.34 -11.80 -17.43
C PRO A 396 -7.55 -10.58 -17.89
N THR A 397 -7.96 -9.36 -17.53
CA THR A 397 -7.21 -8.13 -17.88
C THR A 397 -5.87 -8.01 -17.16
N HIS A 398 -5.68 -8.78 -16.09
CA HIS A 398 -4.41 -8.86 -15.34
C HIS A 398 -3.46 -9.94 -15.86
N LEU A 399 -3.80 -10.61 -16.95
CA LEU A 399 -2.94 -11.64 -17.51
C LEU A 399 -1.63 -11.03 -18.01
N ASN A 400 -0.52 -11.51 -17.50
CA ASN A 400 0.79 -11.10 -17.96
C ASN A 400 1.09 -11.77 -19.32
N SER A 401 1.41 -10.97 -20.33
CA SER A 401 1.63 -11.44 -21.70
C SER A 401 2.87 -12.34 -21.85
N LYS A 402 3.87 -12.20 -20.98
CA LYS A 402 5.12 -12.99 -21.04
C LYS A 402 4.97 -14.35 -20.35
N THR A 403 4.27 -14.38 -19.21
CA THR A 403 4.11 -15.62 -18.41
C THR A 403 2.81 -16.35 -18.68
N SER A 404 1.83 -15.71 -19.32
CA SER A 404 0.45 -16.21 -19.48
C SER A 404 -0.23 -16.54 -18.15
N ARG A 405 0.15 -15.85 -17.07
CA ARG A 405 -0.37 -16.04 -15.72
C ARG A 405 -0.80 -14.71 -15.10
N VAL A 406 -1.64 -14.79 -14.10
CA VAL A 406 -2.06 -13.63 -13.28
C VAL A 406 -1.17 -13.59 -12.05
N HIS A 407 -0.50 -12.47 -11.82
CA HIS A 407 0.37 -12.23 -10.67
C HIS A 407 -0.28 -11.20 -9.75
N THR A 408 -0.92 -11.68 -8.68
CA THR A 408 -1.46 -10.80 -7.65
C THR A 408 -0.35 -10.35 -6.69
N SER A 409 -0.54 -9.25 -6.00
CA SER A 409 0.34 -8.85 -4.91
C SER A 409 -0.32 -9.15 -3.56
N PHE A 410 0.41 -9.84 -2.67
CA PHE A 410 0.00 -10.10 -1.28
C PHE A 410 0.71 -9.14 -0.34
N ASN A 411 -0.04 -8.43 0.51
CA ASN A 411 0.50 -7.42 1.40
C ASN A 411 0.33 -7.84 2.86
N GLN A 412 1.42 -7.78 3.64
CA GLN A 412 1.45 -8.10 5.06
C GLN A 412 1.13 -6.86 5.93
N THR A 413 1.27 -5.65 5.41
CA THR A 413 1.24 -4.38 6.14
C THR A 413 -0.06 -3.57 6.01
N ILE A 414 -1.16 -4.21 5.57
CA ILE A 414 -2.45 -3.54 5.39
C ILE A 414 -3.40 -3.80 6.56
N ALA A 415 -3.42 -5.02 7.07
CA ALA A 415 -4.33 -5.41 8.14
C ALA A 415 -3.61 -5.50 9.47
N SER A 416 -3.99 -4.68 10.45
CA SER A 416 -3.43 -4.71 11.82
C SER A 416 -3.63 -6.06 12.54
N THR A 417 -4.47 -6.94 12.00
CA THR A 417 -4.76 -8.25 12.55
C THR A 417 -3.81 -9.36 12.09
N GLY A 418 -2.77 -9.06 11.31
CA GLY A 418 -1.86 -10.04 10.72
C GLY A 418 -2.46 -10.85 9.55
N ARG A 419 -3.63 -10.45 9.03
CA ARG A 419 -4.18 -11.05 7.79
C ARG A 419 -3.47 -10.48 6.59
N LEU A 420 -3.21 -11.32 5.59
CA LEU A 420 -2.77 -10.87 4.29
C LEU A 420 -3.91 -10.15 3.55
N SER A 421 -3.57 -9.16 2.75
CA SER A 421 -4.47 -8.63 1.73
C SER A 421 -3.94 -8.95 0.34
N SER A 422 -4.84 -9.10 -0.64
CA SER A 422 -4.50 -9.38 -2.03
C SER A 422 -5.00 -8.24 -2.92
N THR A 423 -4.14 -7.78 -3.84
CA THR A 423 -4.45 -6.66 -4.74
C THR A 423 -3.94 -6.92 -6.15
N LYS A 424 -4.60 -6.34 -7.15
CA LYS A 424 -4.20 -6.35 -8.57
C LYS A 424 -4.00 -7.77 -9.18
N PRO A 425 -5.02 -8.63 -9.17
CA PRO A 425 -6.37 -8.50 -8.66
C PRO A 425 -6.52 -8.98 -7.22
N ASN A 426 -7.63 -8.64 -6.53
CA ASN A 426 -7.94 -9.21 -5.23
C ASN A 426 -8.52 -10.62 -5.39
N LEU A 427 -7.70 -11.64 -5.13
CA LEU A 427 -8.09 -13.04 -5.25
C LEU A 427 -8.72 -13.62 -3.98
N GLN A 428 -8.64 -12.93 -2.84
CA GLN A 428 -9.20 -13.40 -1.56
C GLN A 428 -10.73 -13.24 -1.49
N ASN A 429 -11.30 -12.37 -2.34
CA ASN A 429 -12.73 -12.07 -2.32
C ASN A 429 -13.52 -12.82 -3.41
N ILE A 430 -12.93 -13.79 -4.09
CA ILE A 430 -13.63 -14.61 -5.09
C ILE A 430 -14.78 -15.36 -4.40
N PRO A 431 -16.01 -15.19 -4.87
CA PRO A 431 -17.16 -15.85 -4.26
C PRO A 431 -17.13 -17.36 -4.54
N ILE A 432 -17.32 -18.17 -3.49
CA ILE A 432 -17.33 -19.64 -3.58
C ILE A 432 -18.62 -20.26 -3.02
N ARG A 433 -19.60 -19.41 -2.64
CA ARG A 433 -20.80 -19.87 -1.90
C ARG A 433 -21.89 -20.46 -2.77
N THR A 434 -21.91 -20.15 -4.07
CA THR A 434 -22.91 -20.66 -5.00
C THR A 434 -22.25 -21.60 -6.02
N GLU A 435 -23.01 -22.53 -6.57
CA GLU A 435 -22.54 -23.48 -7.59
C GLU A 435 -21.96 -22.76 -8.83
N ILE A 436 -22.58 -21.64 -9.23
CA ILE A 436 -22.09 -20.80 -10.36
C ILE A 436 -20.79 -20.10 -10.04
N SER A 437 -20.52 -19.79 -8.78
CA SER A 437 -19.32 -19.06 -8.37
C SER A 437 -18.14 -19.99 -7.96
N ARG A 438 -18.37 -21.29 -7.94
CA ARG A 438 -17.35 -22.34 -7.79
C ARG A 438 -16.75 -22.74 -9.13
#